data_d11ff1f1abba74b46415e6409bdf9dd9
#
_entry.id   d11ff1f1abba74b46415e6409bdf9dd9
#
_cell.length_a   1.000
_cell.length_b   1.000
_cell.length_c   1.000
_cell.angle_alpha   90.00
_cell.angle_beta   90.00
_cell.angle_gamma   90.00
#
_symmetry.space_group_name_H-M   'P 1'
#
loop_
_entity.id
_entity.type
_entity.pdbx_description
1 polymer ?
#
loop_
_entity_poly.entity_id
_entity_poly.type
_entity_poly.pdbx_seq_one_letter_code
_entity_poly.pdbx_strand_id
1 'polypeptide(L)'
;MDYKKLTVYELAKLISPSSEAYLELQNRGILRTKNVVGELGEYFAIDYYTNHPKLPNLSLETPGEQNVDASSTNGEIYSIKTVTSRRGTTGSFWNPSSIENNEKKFNYLLIVILNNEYSLDMILQLTWEDFFKFKKFNKRMNNYNISITKKLINEVQIIYDR
;
A
#
# COMPACT_ATOMS: atom_id res chain seq x y z
N MET A 1 -18.43 23.24 10.57
CA MET A 1 -18.85 23.50 9.16
C MET A 1 -20.00 22.59 8.83
N ASP A 2 -21.08 23.11 8.27
CA ASP A 2 -22.24 22.29 7.87
C ASP A 2 -22.12 21.91 6.38
N TYR A 3 -21.55 20.76 6.13
CA TYR A 3 -21.27 20.23 4.78
C TYR A 3 -22.53 20.06 3.91
N LYS A 4 -23.71 19.89 4.53
CA LYS A 4 -24.97 19.72 3.79
C LYS A 4 -25.43 20.98 3.07
N LYS A 5 -24.91 22.14 3.47
CA LYS A 5 -25.21 23.45 2.86
C LYS A 5 -24.23 23.87 1.79
N LEU A 6 -23.14 23.10 1.62
CA LEU A 6 -22.12 23.42 0.63
C LEU A 6 -22.55 22.97 -0.77
N THR A 7 -22.21 23.75 -1.75
CA THR A 7 -22.30 23.37 -3.17
C THR A 7 -21.30 22.27 -3.49
N VAL A 8 -21.53 21.53 -4.58
CA VAL A 8 -20.56 20.54 -5.07
C VAL A 8 -19.20 21.18 -5.34
N TYR A 9 -19.17 22.40 -5.83
CA TYR A 9 -17.92 23.14 -6.08
C TYR A 9 -17.12 23.41 -4.80
N GLU A 10 -17.79 23.83 -3.73
CA GLU A 10 -17.17 24.03 -2.43
C GLU A 10 -16.69 22.72 -1.81
N LEU A 11 -17.49 21.65 -1.89
CA LEU A 11 -17.08 20.33 -1.45
C LEU A 11 -15.85 19.81 -2.21
N ALA A 12 -15.80 20.00 -3.53
CA ALA A 12 -14.65 19.61 -4.35
C ALA A 12 -13.36 20.31 -3.92
N LYS A 13 -13.42 21.58 -3.51
CA LYS A 13 -12.26 22.30 -2.97
C LYS A 13 -11.72 21.68 -1.68
N LEU A 14 -12.59 21.20 -0.80
CA LEU A 14 -12.18 20.61 0.47
C LEU A 14 -11.38 19.30 0.32
N ILE A 15 -11.60 18.57 -0.77
CA ILE A 15 -10.90 17.32 -1.07
C ILE A 15 -9.84 17.47 -2.17
N SER A 16 -9.67 18.67 -2.70
CA SER A 16 -8.72 18.94 -3.79
C SER A 16 -7.27 18.96 -3.31
N PRO A 17 -6.30 18.82 -4.24
CA PRO A 17 -4.88 18.99 -3.92
C PRO A 17 -4.49 20.39 -3.40
N SER A 18 -5.39 21.35 -3.46
CA SER A 18 -5.20 22.70 -2.90
C SER A 18 -5.86 22.89 -1.53
N SER A 19 -6.45 21.86 -0.95
CA SER A 19 -7.02 21.93 0.40
C SER A 19 -5.91 22.03 1.46
N GLU A 20 -6.22 22.68 2.58
CA GLU A 20 -5.25 22.84 3.68
C GLU A 20 -4.73 21.49 4.19
N ALA A 21 -5.62 20.49 4.36
CA ALA A 21 -5.23 19.16 4.81
C ALA A 21 -4.29 18.46 3.81
N TYR A 22 -4.58 18.54 2.52
CA TYR A 22 -3.72 17.95 1.50
C TYR A 22 -2.34 18.61 1.47
N LEU A 23 -2.31 19.94 1.49
CA LEU A 23 -1.06 20.72 1.51
C LEU A 23 -0.23 20.43 2.77
N GLU A 24 -0.87 20.27 3.93
CA GLU A 24 -0.17 19.91 5.16
C GLU A 24 0.47 18.53 5.07
N LEU A 25 -0.24 17.54 4.49
CA LEU A 25 0.34 16.20 4.26
C LEU A 25 1.51 16.25 3.27
N GLN A 26 1.48 17.13 2.27
CA GLN A 26 2.62 17.37 1.38
C GLN A 26 3.79 18.02 2.14
N ASN A 27 3.53 19.04 2.96
CA ASN A 27 4.56 19.71 3.76
C ASN A 27 5.27 18.76 4.72
N ARG A 28 4.56 17.77 5.25
CA ARG A 28 5.14 16.67 6.06
C ARG A 28 5.87 15.62 5.24
N GLY A 29 5.90 15.73 3.91
CA GLY A 29 6.51 14.74 3.03
C GLY A 29 5.75 13.41 2.91
N ILE A 30 4.50 13.34 3.40
CA ILE A 30 3.66 12.13 3.35
C ILE A 30 3.09 11.94 1.95
N LEU A 31 2.53 13.00 1.36
CA LEU A 31 2.05 12.99 -0.01
C LEU A 31 3.11 13.58 -0.95
N ARG A 32 3.63 12.78 -1.87
CA ARG A 32 4.65 13.14 -2.85
C ARG A 32 4.09 13.20 -4.26
N THR A 33 2.98 12.48 -4.50
CA THR A 33 2.29 12.39 -5.78
C THR A 33 0.79 12.63 -5.59
N LYS A 34 -0.02 12.29 -6.58
CA LYS A 34 -1.49 12.33 -6.48
C LYS A 34 -2.11 11.03 -5.95
N ASN A 35 -1.29 10.02 -5.64
CA ASN A 35 -1.75 8.72 -5.13
C ASN A 35 -1.93 8.76 -3.61
N VAL A 36 -2.93 9.48 -3.12
CA VAL A 36 -3.17 9.69 -1.69
C VAL A 36 -3.25 8.38 -0.91
N VAL A 37 -4.04 7.42 -1.38
CA VAL A 37 -4.25 6.13 -0.69
C VAL A 37 -2.95 5.33 -0.61
N GLY A 38 -2.23 5.22 -1.73
CA GLY A 38 -0.96 4.49 -1.77
C GLY A 38 0.08 5.09 -0.83
N GLU A 39 0.25 6.40 -0.86
CA GLU A 39 1.25 7.10 -0.04
C GLU A 39 0.91 7.11 1.45
N LEU A 40 -0.37 7.18 1.82
CA LEU A 40 -0.81 6.98 3.20
C LEU A 40 -0.48 5.57 3.69
N GLY A 41 -0.72 4.55 2.86
CA GLY A 41 -0.40 3.18 3.21
C GLY A 41 1.10 2.94 3.37
N GLU A 42 1.94 3.50 2.49
CA GLU A 42 3.40 3.48 2.65
C GLU A 42 3.82 4.12 3.97
N TYR A 43 3.29 5.30 4.28
CA TYR A 43 3.56 5.98 5.54
C TYR A 43 3.18 5.12 6.75
N PHE A 44 1.97 4.58 6.80
CA PHE A 44 1.52 3.76 7.93
C PHE A 44 2.32 2.47 8.09
N ALA A 45 2.70 1.82 6.99
CA ALA A 45 3.54 0.63 7.06
C ALA A 45 4.91 0.94 7.67
N ILE A 46 5.55 1.98 7.19
CA ILE A 46 6.88 2.39 7.65
C ILE A 46 6.83 2.85 9.10
N ASP A 47 5.85 3.68 9.46
CA ASP A 47 5.65 4.16 10.83
C ASP A 47 5.44 3.00 11.80
N TYR A 48 4.57 2.05 11.44
CA TYR A 48 4.31 0.87 12.27
C TYR A 48 5.56 0.02 12.48
N TYR A 49 6.29 -0.29 11.40
CA TYR A 49 7.52 -1.09 11.48
C TYR A 49 8.59 -0.40 12.30
N THR A 50 8.82 0.88 12.07
CA THR A 50 9.86 1.66 12.76
C THR A 50 9.57 1.80 14.24
N ASN A 51 8.30 1.89 14.64
CA ASN A 51 7.90 2.03 16.04
C ASN A 51 7.65 0.69 16.76
N HIS A 52 7.75 -0.44 16.05
CA HIS A 52 7.52 -1.75 16.64
C HIS A 52 8.84 -2.45 16.99
N PRO A 53 9.11 -2.79 18.27
CA PRO A 53 10.45 -3.24 18.74
C PRO A 53 10.92 -4.58 18.14
N LYS A 54 10.01 -5.39 17.60
CA LYS A 54 10.30 -6.70 17.01
C LYS A 54 10.40 -6.70 15.48
N LEU A 55 10.17 -5.55 14.84
CA LEU A 55 10.23 -5.41 13.39
C LEU A 55 11.45 -4.58 12.99
N PRO A 56 12.00 -4.81 11.79
CA PRO A 56 13.10 -4.00 11.29
C PRO A 56 12.62 -2.59 10.95
N ASN A 57 13.49 -1.60 11.11
CA ASN A 57 13.19 -0.26 10.61
C ASN A 57 13.15 -0.27 9.09
N LEU A 58 12.14 0.39 8.54
CA LEU A 58 11.99 0.58 7.10
C LEU A 58 12.28 2.02 6.71
N SER A 59 12.89 2.18 5.53
CA SER A 59 13.11 3.48 4.88
C SER A 59 12.48 3.45 3.49
N LEU A 60 11.80 4.54 3.11
CA LEU A 60 11.28 4.70 1.75
C LEU A 60 12.41 4.72 0.73
N GLU A 61 12.23 4.00 -0.36
CA GLU A 61 13.11 4.09 -1.52
C GLU A 61 12.70 5.26 -2.44
N THR A 62 13.64 5.68 -3.28
CA THR A 62 13.41 6.74 -4.26
C THR A 62 12.37 6.26 -5.28
N PRO A 63 11.35 7.07 -5.63
CA PRO A 63 10.38 6.69 -6.65
C PRO A 63 11.06 6.38 -7.99
N GLY A 64 10.72 5.24 -8.59
CA GLY A 64 11.20 4.87 -9.94
C GLY A 64 11.62 3.42 -10.11
N GLU A 65 11.92 2.69 -9.06
CA GLU A 65 12.15 1.24 -9.15
C GLU A 65 10.81 0.50 -9.00
N GLN A 66 10.49 -0.31 -10.00
CA GLN A 66 9.26 -1.11 -9.97
C GLN A 66 9.29 -2.12 -8.82
N ASN A 67 8.24 -2.14 -8.01
CA ASN A 67 8.04 -3.05 -6.89
C ASN A 67 9.05 -2.90 -5.74
N VAL A 68 9.76 -1.79 -5.65
CA VAL A 68 10.66 -1.45 -4.55
C VAL A 68 10.16 -0.17 -3.91
N ASP A 69 9.44 -0.29 -2.82
CA ASP A 69 8.85 0.87 -2.13
C ASP A 69 9.62 1.22 -0.86
N ALA A 70 10.20 0.22 -0.20
CA ALA A 70 11.01 0.42 1.00
C ALA A 70 12.12 -0.63 1.13
N SER A 71 13.13 -0.31 1.92
CA SER A 71 14.16 -1.25 2.36
C SER A 71 14.31 -1.27 3.88
N SER A 72 14.72 -2.42 4.43
CA SER A 72 15.00 -2.55 5.84
C SER A 72 16.47 -2.29 6.16
N THR A 73 16.76 -2.04 7.45
CA THR A 73 18.14 -1.98 7.96
C THR A 73 18.91 -3.29 7.75
N ASN A 74 18.23 -4.42 7.52
CA ASN A 74 18.81 -5.72 7.20
C ASN A 74 19.07 -5.92 5.69
N GLY A 75 18.76 -4.93 4.85
CA GLY A 75 18.93 -5.01 3.39
C GLY A 75 17.80 -5.72 2.64
N GLU A 76 16.71 -6.05 3.32
CA GLU A 76 15.53 -6.64 2.69
C GLU A 76 14.73 -5.60 1.92
N ILE A 77 14.19 -6.00 0.78
CA ILE A 77 13.40 -5.15 -0.12
C ILE A 77 11.92 -5.43 0.09
N TYR A 78 11.14 -4.37 0.23
CA TYR A 78 9.71 -4.42 0.45
C TYR A 78 8.96 -3.73 -0.70
N SER A 79 7.93 -4.42 -1.22
CA SER A 79 6.88 -3.77 -2.01
C SER A 79 5.68 -3.49 -1.11
N ILE A 80 5.03 -2.35 -1.30
CA ILE A 80 3.87 -1.95 -0.48
C ILE A 80 2.68 -1.69 -1.41
N LYS A 81 1.58 -2.36 -1.15
CA LYS A 81 0.31 -2.15 -1.85
C LYS A 81 -0.77 -1.81 -0.86
N THR A 82 -1.55 -0.78 -1.15
CA THR A 82 -2.63 -0.31 -0.26
C THR A 82 -3.99 -0.58 -0.88
N VAL A 83 -4.91 -1.07 -0.06
CA VAL A 83 -6.32 -1.24 -0.40
C VAL A 83 -7.19 -0.60 0.68
N THR A 84 -8.43 -0.27 0.35
CA THR A 84 -9.36 0.41 1.28
C THR A 84 -10.47 -0.53 1.78
N SER A 85 -10.25 -1.84 1.68
CA SER A 85 -11.21 -2.85 2.14
C SER A 85 -10.52 -4.20 2.35
N ARG A 86 -10.96 -4.95 3.37
CA ARG A 86 -10.55 -6.36 3.57
C ARG A 86 -11.06 -7.32 2.48
N ARG A 87 -11.75 -6.80 1.48
CA ARG A 87 -12.23 -7.53 0.28
C ARG A 87 -11.73 -6.89 -1.01
N GLY A 88 -10.75 -6.00 -0.90
CA GLY A 88 -10.17 -5.29 -2.04
C GLY A 88 -9.28 -6.15 -2.91
N THR A 89 -8.80 -5.57 -3.98
CA THR A 89 -7.77 -6.13 -4.84
C THR A 89 -6.64 -5.11 -4.95
N THR A 90 -5.40 -5.58 -4.85
CA THR A 90 -4.23 -4.71 -4.95
C THR A 90 -4.12 -4.07 -6.34
N GLY A 91 -3.36 -3.00 -6.42
CA GLY A 91 -2.86 -2.50 -7.69
C GLY A 91 -1.98 -3.52 -8.42
N SER A 92 -1.54 -3.14 -9.59
CA SER A 92 -0.84 -4.00 -10.54
C SER A 92 0.59 -4.32 -10.11
N PHE A 93 0.99 -5.57 -10.40
CA PHE A 93 2.37 -6.00 -10.47
C PHE A 93 2.73 -6.20 -11.94
N TRP A 94 3.64 -5.36 -12.43
CA TRP A 94 4.04 -5.31 -13.83
C TRP A 94 5.15 -6.32 -14.17
N ASN A 95 5.45 -6.45 -15.46
CA ASN A 95 6.38 -7.43 -16.00
C ASN A 95 5.95 -8.88 -15.76
N PRO A 96 4.79 -9.29 -16.32
CA PRO A 96 4.26 -10.64 -16.10
C PRO A 96 5.24 -11.74 -16.47
N SER A 97 6.04 -11.57 -17.53
CA SER A 97 7.04 -12.56 -17.94
C SER A 97 8.10 -12.80 -16.87
N SER A 98 8.63 -11.75 -16.24
CA SER A 98 9.58 -11.88 -15.12
C SER A 98 8.94 -12.60 -13.93
N ILE A 99 7.67 -12.30 -13.63
CA ILE A 99 6.93 -12.94 -12.55
C ILE A 99 6.69 -14.42 -12.88
N GLU A 100 6.28 -14.74 -14.10
CA GLU A 100 6.09 -16.12 -14.56
C GLU A 100 7.38 -16.94 -14.52
N ASN A 101 8.52 -16.31 -14.82
CA ASN A 101 9.85 -16.90 -14.71
C ASN A 101 10.36 -16.99 -13.26
N ASN A 102 9.53 -16.62 -12.28
CA ASN A 102 9.88 -16.61 -10.86
C ASN A 102 11.11 -15.74 -10.52
N GLU A 103 11.28 -14.65 -11.24
CA GLU A 103 12.32 -13.67 -10.93
C GLU A 103 11.89 -12.84 -9.71
N LYS A 104 12.51 -13.11 -8.58
CA LYS A 104 12.19 -12.45 -7.30
C LYS A 104 12.40 -10.94 -7.37
N LYS A 105 11.34 -10.16 -7.11
CA LYS A 105 11.35 -8.69 -7.17
C LYS A 105 11.47 -8.01 -5.80
N PHE A 106 11.09 -8.70 -4.74
CA PHE A 106 11.12 -8.21 -3.36
C PHE A 106 11.29 -9.38 -2.40
N ASN A 107 11.73 -9.10 -1.19
CA ASN A 107 11.73 -10.09 -0.12
C ASN A 107 10.33 -10.25 0.47
N TYR A 108 9.66 -9.12 0.69
CA TYR A 108 8.33 -9.07 1.26
C TYR A 108 7.41 -8.13 0.52
N LEU A 109 6.14 -8.51 0.44
CA LEU A 109 5.04 -7.64 0.03
C LEU A 109 4.23 -7.30 1.28
N LEU A 110 4.07 -6.02 1.55
CA LEU A 110 3.13 -5.54 2.56
C LEU A 110 1.84 -5.13 1.87
N ILE A 111 0.73 -5.72 2.31
CA ILE A 111 -0.60 -5.27 1.92
C ILE A 111 -1.17 -4.49 3.09
N VAL A 112 -1.29 -3.18 2.90
CA VAL A 112 -1.85 -2.26 3.89
C VAL A 112 -3.32 -2.06 3.60
N ILE A 113 -4.15 -2.37 4.56
CA ILE A 113 -5.60 -2.19 4.45
C ILE A 113 -5.99 -0.98 5.29
N LEU A 114 -6.59 0.00 4.64
CA LEU A 114 -7.18 1.16 5.29
C LEU A 114 -8.71 1.00 5.36
N ASN A 115 -9.31 1.62 6.35
CA ASN A 115 -10.77 1.72 6.42
C ASN A 115 -11.30 2.93 5.63
N ASN A 116 -12.61 3.19 5.68
CA ASN A 116 -13.25 4.30 4.99
C ASN A 116 -12.83 5.69 5.48
N GLU A 117 -12.18 5.78 6.63
CA GLU A 117 -11.63 7.02 7.19
C GLU A 117 -10.13 7.18 6.89
N TYR A 118 -9.58 6.31 6.05
CA TYR A 118 -8.15 6.19 5.77
C TYR A 118 -7.28 5.91 7.02
N SER A 119 -7.88 5.31 8.05
CA SER A 119 -7.14 4.80 9.20
C SER A 119 -6.65 3.39 8.94
N LEU A 120 -5.52 3.03 9.55
CA LEU A 120 -4.95 1.70 9.43
C LEU A 120 -5.88 0.64 10.02
N ASP A 121 -6.23 -0.37 9.24
CA ASP A 121 -7.11 -1.48 9.62
C ASP A 121 -6.34 -2.81 9.75
N MET A 122 -5.44 -3.11 8.81
CA MET A 122 -4.63 -4.32 8.82
C MET A 122 -3.34 -4.14 8.02
N ILE A 123 -2.27 -4.82 8.43
CA ILE A 123 -1.07 -5.01 7.61
C ILE A 123 -0.82 -6.51 7.49
N LEU A 124 -0.78 -7.01 6.26
CA LEU A 124 -0.38 -8.37 5.90
C LEU A 124 1.03 -8.35 5.33
N GLN A 125 1.86 -9.31 5.72
CA GLN A 125 3.17 -9.53 5.13
C GLN A 125 3.17 -10.86 4.39
N LEU A 126 3.51 -10.80 3.12
CA LEU A 126 3.65 -11.94 2.23
C LEU A 126 5.13 -12.10 1.85
N THR A 127 5.62 -13.33 1.87
CA THR A 127 6.87 -13.69 1.22
C THR A 127 6.70 -13.67 -0.31
N TRP A 128 7.81 -13.79 -1.05
CA TRP A 128 7.73 -13.96 -2.51
C TRP A 128 6.94 -15.22 -2.90
N GLU A 129 7.11 -16.29 -2.14
CA GLU A 129 6.40 -17.57 -2.31
C GLU A 129 4.89 -17.40 -2.08
N ASP A 130 4.50 -16.65 -1.05
CA ASP A 130 3.09 -16.32 -0.79
C ASP A 130 2.51 -15.49 -1.93
N PHE A 131 3.23 -14.45 -2.37
CA PHE A 131 2.83 -13.67 -3.53
C PHE A 131 2.62 -14.54 -4.76
N PHE A 132 3.58 -15.43 -5.06
CA PHE A 132 3.52 -16.32 -6.21
C PHE A 132 2.33 -17.27 -6.14
N LYS A 133 1.98 -17.74 -4.94
CA LYS A 133 0.81 -18.61 -4.68
C LYS A 133 -0.52 -17.89 -4.88
N PHE A 134 -0.62 -16.63 -4.43
CA PHE A 134 -1.88 -15.89 -4.40
C PHE A 134 -2.09 -14.94 -5.57
N LYS A 135 -1.06 -14.68 -6.39
CA LYS A 135 -1.18 -13.82 -7.56
C LYS A 135 -2.25 -14.29 -8.53
N LYS A 136 -2.97 -13.35 -9.13
CA LYS A 136 -3.96 -13.60 -10.17
C LYS A 136 -3.61 -12.80 -11.41
N PHE A 137 -3.64 -13.46 -12.56
CA PHE A 137 -3.40 -12.80 -13.84
C PHE A 137 -4.65 -12.03 -14.28
N ASN A 138 -4.47 -10.75 -14.57
CA ASN A 138 -5.48 -9.88 -15.14
C ASN A 138 -5.23 -9.73 -16.64
N LYS A 139 -5.99 -10.45 -17.46
CA LYS A 139 -5.83 -10.46 -18.91
C LYS A 139 -6.01 -9.08 -19.54
N ARG A 140 -6.98 -8.28 -19.04
CA ARG A 140 -7.27 -6.96 -19.59
C ARG A 140 -6.09 -5.99 -19.43
N MET A 141 -5.42 -6.06 -18.27
CA MET A 141 -4.33 -5.14 -17.93
C MET A 141 -2.95 -5.74 -18.20
N ASN A 142 -2.89 -7.01 -18.62
CA ASN A 142 -1.65 -7.77 -18.80
C ASN A 142 -0.69 -7.65 -17.61
N ASN A 143 -1.22 -7.92 -16.42
CA ASN A 143 -0.47 -7.84 -15.16
C ASN A 143 -0.98 -8.83 -14.13
N TYR A 144 -0.30 -8.89 -12.98
CA TYR A 144 -0.77 -9.63 -11.81
C TYR A 144 -1.33 -8.70 -10.75
N ASN A 145 -2.25 -9.21 -9.93
CA ASN A 145 -2.74 -8.58 -8.71
C ASN A 145 -3.04 -9.64 -7.65
N ILE A 146 -3.35 -9.21 -6.44
CA ILE A 146 -3.79 -10.07 -5.34
C ILE A 146 -5.16 -9.60 -4.85
N SER A 147 -6.11 -10.53 -4.75
CA SER A 147 -7.40 -10.28 -4.09
C SER A 147 -7.32 -10.65 -2.61
N ILE A 148 -7.80 -9.76 -1.76
CA ILE A 148 -7.87 -10.01 -0.33
C ILE A 148 -9.03 -10.96 -0.06
N THR A 149 -8.72 -12.13 0.48
CA THR A 149 -9.67 -13.19 0.79
C THR A 149 -9.43 -13.71 2.21
N LYS A 150 -10.43 -14.36 2.80
CA LYS A 150 -10.25 -15.04 4.09
C LYS A 150 -9.10 -16.06 4.04
N LYS A 151 -8.96 -16.78 2.92
CA LYS A 151 -7.87 -17.74 2.73
C LYS A 151 -6.51 -17.06 2.79
N LEU A 152 -6.33 -15.96 2.06
CA LEU A 152 -5.10 -15.18 2.11
C LEU A 152 -4.76 -14.75 3.55
N ILE A 153 -5.72 -14.11 4.24
CA ILE A 153 -5.53 -13.62 5.61
C ILE A 153 -5.13 -14.74 6.57
N ASN A 154 -5.72 -15.95 6.41
CA ASN A 154 -5.43 -17.09 7.27
C ASN A 154 -4.07 -17.77 7.00
N GLU A 155 -3.49 -17.58 5.83
CA GLU A 155 -2.26 -18.28 5.42
C GLU A 155 -1.01 -17.39 5.45
N VAL A 156 -1.14 -16.07 5.52
CA VAL A 156 -0.01 -15.15 5.53
C VAL A 156 0.22 -14.54 6.91
N GLN A 157 1.37 -13.90 7.10
CA GLN A 157 1.68 -13.25 8.36
C GLN A 157 0.85 -11.98 8.55
N ILE A 158 0.13 -11.90 9.65
CA ILE A 158 -0.55 -10.67 10.07
C ILE A 158 0.42 -9.88 10.93
N ILE A 159 0.80 -8.69 10.47
CA ILE A 159 1.69 -7.77 11.19
C ILE A 159 0.88 -6.89 12.13
N TYR A 160 -0.26 -6.42 11.67
CA TYR A 160 -1.20 -5.60 12.43
C TYR A 160 -2.64 -5.99 12.10
N ASP A 161 -3.48 -6.06 13.10
CA ASP A 161 -4.95 -6.23 12.99
C ASP A 161 -5.61 -5.35 14.06
N ARG A 162 -6.52 -4.49 13.63
CA ARG A 162 -7.25 -3.54 14.49
C ARG A 162 -8.27 -4.24 15.37
#